data_3d371afbe17ddcbf47620c97efe3a00f
#
_entry.id   3d371afbe17ddcbf47620c97efe3a00f
#
_cell.length_a   1.000
_cell.length_b   1.000
_cell.length_c   1.000
_cell.angle_alpha   90.00
_cell.angle_beta   90.00
_cell.angle_gamma   90.00
#
_symmetry.space_group_name_H-M   'P 1'
#
loop_
_entity.id
_entity.type
_entity.pdbx_description
1 polymer ?
#
loop_
_entity_poly.entity_id
_entity_poly.type
_entity_poly.pdbx_seq_one_letter_code
_entity_poly.pdbx_strand_id
1 'polypeptide(L)'
;VRKRWLLFSLLGGLAVLALTLSGHTPGHTPGGADRPLRPPPAGLYGWDWQIGATDETQVGMPSGIRLIDLDAFGTSAATVARLKAAGLYTVCYINAGSYEPYRPDAARYPARLKLGVDPNWTDEAFVDVRDVFRPRSVLAEVLKDRLRLCRDKGFEAVEPDNLQNDENVPGGVITLQDQVDFSGWLADAAHALGLAIFQKNGPDKVLLRDRTGRRLADKFDGILNESCQRYDECAPLAEYVRRGKPALNVEYDQKFLDCAGARRLGVNSMFKDKYLVGRREAAYRRVACEPRP
;
A
#
# COMPACT_ATOMS: atom_id res chain seq x y z
N VAL A 1 -13.58 -18.94 -56.73
CA VAL A 1 -14.81 -19.02 -57.56
C VAL A 1 -15.60 -17.72 -57.29
N ARG A 2 -15.69 -16.91 -58.35
CA ARG A 2 -16.47 -15.66 -58.41
C ARG A 2 -17.95 -15.96 -58.61
N LYS A 3 -18.85 -15.06 -58.03
CA LYS A 3 -20.14 -14.59 -58.62
C LYS A 3 -20.67 -13.56 -57.58
N ARG A 4 -20.78 -12.31 -57.84
CA ARG A 4 -21.50 -11.39 -58.77
C ARG A 4 -22.99 -11.28 -58.50
N TRP A 5 -23.39 -10.01 -58.02
CA TRP A 5 -24.54 -9.13 -58.36
C TRP A 5 -25.96 -9.57 -57.99
N LEU A 6 -26.66 -8.65 -57.26
CA LEU A 6 -27.80 -7.93 -57.83
C LEU A 6 -28.26 -6.76 -56.93
N LEU A 7 -28.36 -5.59 -57.56
CA LEU A 7 -28.97 -4.36 -57.07
C LEU A 7 -30.48 -4.50 -57.04
N PHE A 8 -31.15 -3.94 -56.01
CA PHE A 8 -32.50 -3.39 -56.14
C PHE A 8 -32.56 -2.07 -55.37
N SER A 9 -32.79 -1.01 -56.16
CA SER A 9 -33.20 0.32 -55.71
C SER A 9 -34.71 0.34 -55.50
N LEU A 10 -35.15 0.87 -54.37
CA LEU A 10 -36.51 1.43 -54.25
C LEU A 10 -36.46 2.65 -53.36
N LEU A 11 -36.85 3.78 -53.95
CA LEU A 11 -37.11 5.09 -53.34
C LEU A 11 -38.32 5.00 -52.43
N GLY A 12 -38.32 5.73 -51.31
CA GLY A 12 -39.53 5.96 -50.51
C GLY A 12 -39.27 6.73 -49.25
N GLY A 13 -39.51 8.05 -49.29
CA GLY A 13 -40.13 8.83 -48.21
C GLY A 13 -39.24 9.31 -47.05
N LEU A 14 -38.81 10.58 -47.10
CA LEU A 14 -38.32 11.35 -45.94
C LEU A 14 -39.44 11.50 -44.91
N ALA A 15 -39.15 11.04 -43.68
CA ALA A 15 -39.73 11.64 -42.46
C ALA A 15 -38.56 11.92 -41.53
N VAL A 16 -38.20 13.21 -41.42
CA VAL A 16 -37.15 13.66 -40.47
C VAL A 16 -37.82 13.76 -39.09
N LEU A 17 -37.58 12.74 -38.26
CA LEU A 17 -37.92 12.81 -36.85
C LEU A 17 -36.64 13.23 -36.11
N ALA A 18 -36.57 14.51 -35.73
CA ALA A 18 -35.51 15.05 -34.90
C ALA A 18 -35.62 14.44 -33.48
N LEU A 19 -34.94 13.35 -33.23
CA LEU A 19 -34.68 12.87 -31.87
C LEU A 19 -33.52 13.69 -31.29
N THR A 20 -33.84 14.62 -30.41
CA THR A 20 -32.86 15.25 -29.53
C THR A 20 -32.30 14.17 -28.58
N LEU A 21 -31.18 13.58 -28.97
CA LEU A 21 -30.37 12.81 -28.08
C LEU A 21 -29.76 13.76 -27.05
N SER A 22 -30.39 13.87 -25.88
CA SER A 22 -29.77 14.43 -24.69
C SER A 22 -28.58 13.51 -24.33
N GLY A 23 -27.39 13.88 -24.81
CA GLY A 23 -26.14 13.24 -24.44
C GLY A 23 -25.94 13.43 -22.94
N HIS A 24 -26.27 12.43 -22.13
CA HIS A 24 -25.71 12.30 -20.81
C HIS A 24 -24.23 11.94 -20.99
N THR A 25 -23.38 12.96 -21.00
CA THR A 25 -21.97 12.76 -20.65
C THR A 25 -21.97 12.26 -19.21
N PRO A 26 -21.33 11.10 -18.92
CA PRO A 26 -21.13 10.73 -17.53
C PRO A 26 -20.31 11.85 -16.89
N GLY A 27 -20.96 12.62 -16.02
CA GLY A 27 -20.31 13.67 -15.27
C GLY A 27 -19.14 13.08 -14.53
N HIS A 28 -17.95 13.48 -14.94
CA HIS A 28 -16.75 13.31 -14.15
C HIS A 28 -16.96 14.17 -12.91
N THR A 29 -17.46 13.58 -11.84
CA THR A 29 -17.53 14.22 -10.53
C THR A 29 -16.09 14.54 -10.15
N PRO A 30 -15.72 15.81 -9.91
CA PRO A 30 -14.44 16.14 -9.32
C PRO A 30 -14.51 15.72 -7.84
N GLY A 31 -14.44 14.43 -7.57
CA GLY A 31 -14.39 13.86 -6.24
C GLY A 31 -12.94 13.73 -5.82
N GLY A 32 -12.31 14.77 -5.29
CA GLY A 32 -10.92 14.64 -4.98
C GLY A 32 -10.25 15.66 -4.08
N ALA A 33 -10.97 16.62 -3.53
CA ALA A 33 -10.31 17.67 -2.75
C ALA A 33 -10.88 17.76 -1.38
N ASP A 34 -11.09 16.99 -0.47
CA ASP A 34 -11.45 17.19 0.96
C ASP A 34 -11.92 15.92 1.67
N ARG A 35 -11.29 14.76 1.37
CA ARG A 35 -11.45 13.64 2.28
C ARG A 35 -10.56 13.90 3.50
N PRO A 36 -11.13 14.14 4.70
CA PRO A 36 -10.30 14.32 5.89
C PRO A 36 -9.53 13.04 6.18
N LEU A 37 -8.24 13.17 6.46
CA LEU A 37 -7.41 12.06 6.89
C LEU A 37 -8.02 11.44 8.16
N ARG A 38 -8.26 10.14 8.13
CA ARG A 38 -8.66 9.38 9.29
C ARG A 38 -7.42 8.71 9.88
N PRO A 39 -6.99 9.08 11.08
CA PRO A 39 -5.82 8.45 11.70
C PRO A 39 -6.09 6.96 11.99
N PRO A 40 -5.05 6.11 11.93
CA PRO A 40 -5.18 4.71 12.32
C PRO A 40 -5.47 4.59 13.83
N PRO A 41 -6.10 3.47 14.26
CA PRO A 41 -6.41 3.25 15.66
C PRO A 41 -5.13 3.21 16.50
N ALA A 42 -5.15 3.92 17.64
CA ALA A 42 -4.04 3.92 18.60
C ALA A 42 -4.18 2.80 19.64
N GLY A 43 -3.09 2.52 20.36
CA GLY A 43 -3.02 1.53 21.43
C GLY A 43 -2.82 0.11 20.95
N LEU A 44 -3.06 -0.85 21.85
CA LEU A 44 -2.91 -2.28 21.57
C LEU A 44 -4.22 -2.86 21.04
N TYR A 45 -4.13 -3.53 19.89
CA TYR A 45 -5.26 -4.20 19.22
C TYR A 45 -4.78 -5.31 18.29
N GLY A 46 -5.68 -6.18 17.89
CA GLY A 46 -5.43 -7.17 16.86
C GLY A 46 -5.46 -6.55 15.46
N TRP A 47 -4.58 -7.05 14.60
CA TRP A 47 -4.53 -6.67 13.20
C TRP A 47 -4.19 -7.88 12.33
N ASP A 48 -4.43 -7.79 11.03
CA ASP A 48 -4.06 -8.86 10.11
C ASP A 48 -3.50 -8.30 8.80
N TRP A 49 -2.66 -9.09 8.14
CA TRP A 49 -1.96 -8.73 6.93
C TRP A 49 -2.18 -9.82 5.88
N GLN A 50 -2.97 -9.55 4.86
CA GLN A 50 -3.40 -10.53 3.86
C GLN A 50 -3.11 -10.05 2.42
N ILE A 51 -1.95 -9.42 2.20
CA ILE A 51 -1.55 -8.87 0.89
C ILE A 51 -1.23 -9.94 -0.15
N GLY A 52 -0.91 -11.18 0.30
CA GLY A 52 -0.65 -12.34 -0.56
C GLY A 52 -1.87 -13.21 -0.82
N ALA A 53 -3.10 -12.74 -0.53
CA ALA A 53 -4.31 -13.47 -0.86
C ALA A 53 -4.39 -13.73 -2.36
N THR A 54 -4.60 -14.98 -2.76
CA THR A 54 -4.64 -15.38 -4.18
C THR A 54 -5.75 -14.67 -4.97
N ASP A 55 -6.83 -14.34 -4.30
CA ASP A 55 -7.90 -13.45 -4.77
C ASP A 55 -8.68 -12.89 -3.56
N GLU A 56 -9.52 -11.87 -3.80
CA GLU A 56 -10.26 -11.19 -2.72
C GLU A 56 -11.31 -12.06 -2.02
N THR A 57 -11.71 -13.21 -2.61
CA THR A 57 -12.65 -14.14 -1.94
C THR A 57 -11.96 -14.89 -0.81
N GLN A 58 -10.62 -14.98 -0.82
CA GLN A 58 -9.82 -15.59 0.23
C GLN A 58 -9.62 -14.65 1.43
N VAL A 59 -9.87 -13.36 1.27
CA VAL A 59 -9.79 -12.37 2.34
C VAL A 59 -10.90 -12.63 3.36
N GLY A 60 -10.50 -12.76 4.63
CA GLY A 60 -11.40 -12.96 5.74
C GLY A 60 -11.05 -12.09 6.94
N MET A 61 -11.99 -12.01 7.90
CA MET A 61 -11.83 -11.23 9.12
C MET A 61 -11.61 -12.18 10.31
N PRO A 62 -10.37 -12.29 10.84
CA PRO A 62 -10.18 -12.94 12.14
C PRO A 62 -10.94 -12.17 13.24
N SER A 63 -11.37 -12.86 14.28
CA SER A 63 -11.96 -12.20 15.45
C SER A 63 -10.92 -11.31 16.15
N GLY A 64 -11.38 -10.22 16.75
CA GLY A 64 -10.54 -9.35 17.58
C GLY A 64 -9.62 -8.39 16.83
N ILE A 65 -9.66 -8.33 15.49
CA ILE A 65 -8.88 -7.35 14.74
C ILE A 65 -9.63 -6.03 14.60
N ARG A 66 -8.87 -4.93 14.57
CA ARG A 66 -9.36 -3.57 14.29
C ARG A 66 -8.77 -2.99 13.00
N LEU A 67 -7.73 -3.63 12.46
CA LEU A 67 -7.03 -3.18 11.26
C LEU A 67 -6.73 -4.38 10.36
N ILE A 68 -6.89 -4.18 9.05
CA ILE A 68 -6.50 -5.17 8.03
C ILE A 68 -5.76 -4.47 6.89
N ASP A 69 -4.68 -5.08 6.43
CA ASP A 69 -3.87 -4.62 5.33
C ASP A 69 -3.98 -5.56 4.14
N LEU A 70 -4.22 -5.00 2.95
CA LEU A 70 -4.56 -5.72 1.72
C LEU A 70 -3.88 -5.12 0.50
N ASP A 71 -3.61 -5.96 -0.50
CA ASP A 71 -3.01 -5.53 -1.77
C ASP A 71 -3.91 -4.53 -2.54
N ALA A 72 -3.32 -3.45 -3.03
CA ALA A 72 -4.00 -2.40 -3.76
C ALA A 72 -4.67 -2.89 -5.04
N PHE A 73 -4.02 -3.76 -5.79
CA PHE A 73 -4.48 -4.20 -7.10
C PHE A 73 -5.48 -5.36 -6.99
N GLY A 74 -5.22 -6.31 -6.09
CA GLY A 74 -6.03 -7.51 -5.88
C GLY A 74 -7.33 -7.29 -5.13
N THR A 75 -7.53 -6.13 -4.48
CA THR A 75 -8.70 -5.85 -3.64
C THR A 75 -9.65 -4.88 -4.32
N SER A 76 -10.95 -5.22 -4.40
CA SER A 76 -11.97 -4.33 -4.97
C SER A 76 -12.47 -3.28 -3.96
N ALA A 77 -13.04 -2.17 -4.46
CA ALA A 77 -13.73 -1.19 -3.62
C ALA A 77 -14.90 -1.80 -2.82
N ALA A 78 -15.57 -2.80 -3.36
CA ALA A 78 -16.65 -3.51 -2.67
C ALA A 78 -16.13 -4.28 -1.45
N THR A 79 -14.99 -4.96 -1.58
CA THR A 79 -14.35 -5.64 -0.45
C THR A 79 -13.89 -4.65 0.62
N VAL A 80 -13.28 -3.53 0.24
CA VAL A 80 -12.90 -2.46 1.19
C VAL A 80 -14.14 -1.93 1.92
N ALA A 81 -15.22 -1.62 1.20
CA ALA A 81 -16.46 -1.12 1.79
C ALA A 81 -17.08 -2.13 2.79
N ARG A 82 -17.07 -3.42 2.45
CA ARG A 82 -17.55 -4.50 3.33
C ARG A 82 -16.75 -4.59 4.63
N LEU A 83 -15.40 -4.50 4.54
CA LEU A 83 -14.52 -4.55 5.71
C LEU A 83 -14.71 -3.34 6.61
N LYS A 84 -14.85 -2.15 6.02
CA LYS A 84 -15.15 -0.91 6.76
C LYS A 84 -16.52 -0.93 7.43
N ALA A 85 -17.54 -1.48 6.76
CA ALA A 85 -18.87 -1.68 7.35
C ALA A 85 -18.84 -2.64 8.55
N ALA A 86 -17.88 -3.58 8.58
CA ALA A 86 -17.61 -4.44 9.72
C ALA A 86 -16.77 -3.76 10.83
N GLY A 87 -16.44 -2.47 10.69
CA GLY A 87 -15.71 -1.68 11.68
C GLY A 87 -14.18 -1.74 11.58
N LEU A 88 -13.64 -2.35 10.53
CA LEU A 88 -12.19 -2.44 10.35
C LEU A 88 -11.61 -1.15 9.74
N TYR A 89 -10.43 -0.77 10.22
CA TYR A 89 -9.57 0.19 9.57
C TYR A 89 -8.81 -0.51 8.43
N THR A 90 -8.85 0.04 7.22
CA THR A 90 -8.31 -0.63 6.03
C THR A 90 -7.05 0.07 5.53
N VAL A 91 -5.98 -0.72 5.41
CA VAL A 91 -4.68 -0.28 4.89
C VAL A 91 -4.47 -0.89 3.51
N CYS A 92 -3.86 -0.12 2.62
CA CYS A 92 -3.63 -0.44 1.22
C CYS A 92 -2.13 -0.66 1.00
N TYR A 93 -1.72 -1.90 0.75
CA TYR A 93 -0.36 -2.20 0.36
C TYR A 93 -0.08 -1.75 -1.07
N ILE A 94 1.01 -1.04 -1.25
CA ILE A 94 1.64 -0.77 -2.55
C ILE A 94 3.14 -1.01 -2.45
N ASN A 95 3.78 -1.52 -3.49
CA ASN A 95 5.23 -1.49 -3.55
C ASN A 95 5.68 -0.11 -4.04
N ALA A 96 6.49 0.59 -3.26
CA ALA A 96 6.96 1.95 -3.57
C ALA A 96 8.43 2.00 -3.99
N GLY A 97 9.24 1.07 -3.50
CA GLY A 97 10.69 1.03 -3.73
C GLY A 97 11.15 -0.03 -4.71
N SER A 98 10.27 -0.90 -5.23
CA SER A 98 10.59 -1.92 -6.22
C SER A 98 9.66 -1.88 -7.42
N TYR A 99 10.20 -2.34 -8.55
CA TYR A 99 9.48 -2.67 -9.76
C TYR A 99 9.00 -4.13 -9.67
N GLU A 100 7.72 -4.35 -9.91
CA GLU A 100 7.07 -5.66 -9.94
C GLU A 100 6.55 -5.90 -11.37
N PRO A 101 7.08 -6.90 -12.13
CA PRO A 101 6.76 -7.08 -13.55
C PRO A 101 5.30 -7.49 -13.81
N TYR A 102 4.65 -8.06 -12.81
CA TYR A 102 3.27 -8.57 -12.89
C TYR A 102 2.20 -7.50 -12.59
N ARG A 103 2.59 -6.30 -12.15
CA ARG A 103 1.65 -5.22 -11.90
C ARG A 103 1.14 -4.58 -13.19
N PRO A 104 -0.12 -4.15 -13.25
CA PRO A 104 -0.72 -3.55 -14.46
C PRO A 104 0.03 -2.32 -14.99
N ASP A 105 0.73 -1.60 -14.11
CA ASP A 105 1.48 -0.38 -14.42
C ASP A 105 2.98 -0.62 -14.70
N ALA A 106 3.43 -1.87 -14.70
CA ALA A 106 4.84 -2.25 -14.87
C ALA A 106 5.48 -1.67 -16.14
N ALA A 107 4.75 -1.60 -17.25
CA ALA A 107 5.24 -1.07 -18.51
C ALA A 107 5.65 0.42 -18.45
N ARG A 108 5.24 1.14 -17.41
CA ARG A 108 5.59 2.55 -17.21
C ARG A 108 7.03 2.76 -16.68
N TYR A 109 7.68 1.71 -16.13
CA TYR A 109 9.00 1.83 -15.53
C TYR A 109 10.10 1.69 -16.58
N PRO A 110 10.82 2.76 -16.97
CA PRO A 110 11.93 2.68 -17.90
C PRO A 110 13.11 1.95 -17.24
N ALA A 111 13.96 1.33 -18.08
CA ALA A 111 15.11 0.57 -17.61
C ALA A 111 16.05 1.39 -16.68
N ARG A 112 16.20 2.69 -16.91
CA ARG A 112 17.01 3.59 -16.08
C ARG A 112 16.59 3.71 -14.62
N LEU A 113 15.35 3.35 -14.29
CA LEU A 113 14.88 3.36 -12.91
C LEU A 113 15.21 2.08 -12.15
N LYS A 114 15.58 1.01 -12.82
CA LYS A 114 15.85 -0.29 -12.21
C LYS A 114 17.32 -0.39 -11.83
N LEU A 115 17.62 -0.44 -10.55
CA LEU A 115 19.00 -0.39 -10.02
C LEU A 115 19.59 -1.75 -9.65
N GLY A 116 18.77 -2.78 -9.50
CA GLY A 116 19.23 -4.11 -9.12
C GLY A 116 18.06 -5.04 -8.82
N VAL A 117 18.32 -6.34 -8.91
CA VAL A 117 17.32 -7.39 -8.64
C VAL A 117 17.19 -7.57 -7.13
N ASP A 118 15.97 -7.75 -6.63
CA ASP A 118 15.75 -8.16 -5.26
C ASP A 118 16.16 -9.64 -5.07
N PRO A 119 17.11 -9.95 -4.17
CA PRO A 119 17.55 -11.33 -3.99
C PRO A 119 16.48 -12.26 -3.39
N ASN A 120 15.46 -11.71 -2.75
CA ASN A 120 14.36 -12.48 -2.16
C ASN A 120 13.18 -12.66 -3.14
N TRP A 121 13.06 -11.75 -4.13
CA TRP A 121 12.02 -11.72 -5.17
C TRP A 121 12.68 -11.50 -6.52
N THR A 122 13.24 -12.55 -7.09
CA THR A 122 14.19 -12.49 -8.23
C THR A 122 13.61 -11.95 -9.53
N ASP A 123 12.32 -11.80 -9.65
CA ASP A 123 11.63 -11.13 -10.75
C ASP A 123 11.39 -9.63 -10.49
N GLU A 124 11.67 -9.14 -9.28
CA GLU A 124 11.55 -7.72 -8.90
C GLU A 124 12.89 -6.98 -9.00
N ALA A 125 12.83 -5.68 -9.10
CA ALA A 125 14.02 -4.83 -9.12
C ALA A 125 13.82 -3.57 -8.28
N PHE A 126 14.79 -3.25 -7.42
CA PHE A 126 14.80 -1.98 -6.69
C PHE A 126 14.84 -0.79 -7.64
N VAL A 127 14.17 0.30 -7.29
CA VAL A 127 14.08 1.49 -8.14
C VAL A 127 14.90 2.66 -7.60
N ASP A 128 15.34 3.55 -8.51
CA ASP A 128 15.98 4.81 -8.15
C ASP A 128 14.95 5.76 -7.51
N VAL A 129 14.82 5.70 -6.19
CA VAL A 129 13.88 6.52 -5.41
C VAL A 129 14.11 8.02 -5.55
N ARG A 130 15.32 8.46 -5.96
CA ARG A 130 15.65 9.88 -6.21
C ARG A 130 14.89 10.47 -7.40
N ASP A 131 14.35 9.61 -8.27
CA ASP A 131 13.60 10.06 -9.45
C ASP A 131 12.40 10.93 -9.07
N VAL A 132 11.79 10.72 -7.88
CA VAL A 132 10.62 11.51 -7.45
C VAL A 132 10.90 13.02 -7.34
N PHE A 133 12.18 13.40 -7.23
CA PHE A 133 12.62 14.79 -7.16
C PHE A 133 13.05 15.38 -8.52
N ARG A 134 13.01 14.57 -9.58
CA ARG A 134 13.35 15.02 -10.93
C ARG A 134 12.17 15.70 -11.62
N PRO A 135 12.41 16.71 -12.46
CA PRO A 135 11.36 17.21 -13.35
C PRO A 135 10.77 16.08 -14.20
N ARG A 136 9.44 16.00 -14.31
CA ARG A 136 8.73 14.96 -15.07
C ARG A 136 9.09 13.53 -14.62
N SER A 137 9.17 13.33 -13.31
CA SER A 137 9.47 12.04 -12.71
C SER A 137 8.42 10.99 -13.10
N VAL A 138 8.87 9.89 -13.66
CA VAL A 138 8.02 8.73 -13.94
C VAL A 138 7.62 8.04 -12.64
N LEU A 139 8.55 7.89 -11.71
CA LEU A 139 8.28 7.22 -10.43
C LEU A 139 7.24 7.99 -9.61
N ALA A 140 7.37 9.33 -9.55
CA ALA A 140 6.39 10.15 -8.84
C ALA A 140 4.97 10.02 -9.41
N GLU A 141 4.82 9.99 -10.74
CA GLU A 141 3.51 9.79 -11.37
C GLU A 141 2.93 8.41 -11.12
N VAL A 142 3.76 7.35 -11.22
CA VAL A 142 3.31 5.98 -10.91
C VAL A 142 2.85 5.88 -9.46
N LEU A 143 3.65 6.37 -8.50
CA LEU A 143 3.31 6.29 -7.09
C LEU A 143 2.07 7.12 -6.73
N LYS A 144 1.92 8.31 -7.29
CA LYS A 144 0.69 9.10 -7.11
C LYS A 144 -0.54 8.38 -7.66
N ASP A 145 -0.43 7.66 -8.77
CA ASP A 145 -1.54 6.88 -9.32
C ASP A 145 -1.87 5.67 -8.44
N ARG A 146 -0.87 4.99 -7.87
CA ARG A 146 -1.07 3.92 -6.87
C ARG A 146 -1.75 4.47 -5.61
N LEU A 147 -1.35 5.64 -5.12
CA LEU A 147 -2.01 6.31 -3.99
C LEU A 147 -3.46 6.69 -4.33
N ARG A 148 -3.72 7.22 -5.53
CA ARG A 148 -5.09 7.50 -5.99
C ARG A 148 -5.93 6.22 -6.07
N LEU A 149 -5.36 5.12 -6.57
CA LEU A 149 -6.02 3.81 -6.60
C LEU A 149 -6.48 3.38 -5.20
N CYS A 150 -5.61 3.49 -4.18
CA CYS A 150 -5.97 3.21 -2.78
C CYS A 150 -7.11 4.10 -2.29
N ARG A 151 -7.00 5.42 -2.52
CA ARG A 151 -8.05 6.40 -2.15
C ARG A 151 -9.38 6.07 -2.83
N ASP A 152 -9.37 5.82 -4.13
CA ASP A 152 -10.59 5.65 -4.93
C ASP A 152 -11.29 4.32 -4.61
N LYS A 153 -10.54 3.30 -4.17
CA LYS A 153 -11.10 2.07 -3.61
C LYS A 153 -11.63 2.24 -2.17
N GLY A 154 -11.37 3.37 -1.53
CA GLY A 154 -11.93 3.71 -0.23
C GLY A 154 -11.08 3.30 0.97
N PHE A 155 -9.85 2.87 0.78
CA PHE A 155 -8.89 2.62 1.86
C PHE A 155 -8.65 3.88 2.71
N GLU A 156 -8.23 3.71 3.96
CA GLU A 156 -8.01 4.79 4.90
C GLU A 156 -6.54 5.15 5.05
N ALA A 157 -5.67 4.17 4.86
CA ALA A 157 -4.23 4.35 4.91
C ALA A 157 -3.53 3.58 3.78
N VAL A 158 -2.24 3.86 3.66
CA VAL A 158 -1.34 3.17 2.74
C VAL A 158 -0.16 2.58 3.52
N GLU A 159 0.27 1.37 3.16
CA GLU A 159 1.54 0.75 3.50
C GLU A 159 2.40 0.69 2.24
N PRO A 160 3.40 1.58 2.10
CA PRO A 160 4.34 1.56 0.99
C PRO A 160 5.53 0.67 1.31
N ASP A 161 5.73 -0.41 0.56
CA ASP A 161 6.83 -1.34 0.76
C ASP A 161 8.14 -0.89 0.10
N ASN A 162 9.25 -1.51 0.53
CA ASN A 162 10.62 -1.28 0.05
C ASN A 162 11.11 0.15 0.31
N LEU A 163 11.02 0.59 1.57
CA LEU A 163 11.57 1.87 2.03
C LEU A 163 13.01 1.76 2.59
N GLN A 164 13.82 0.81 2.07
CA GLN A 164 15.18 0.54 2.50
C GLN A 164 16.15 0.38 1.31
N ASN A 165 15.96 1.14 0.23
CA ASN A 165 16.82 1.05 -0.95
C ASN A 165 18.25 1.52 -0.71
N ASP A 166 18.49 2.33 0.33
CA ASP A 166 19.82 2.70 0.81
C ASP A 166 20.65 1.50 1.29
N GLU A 167 19.96 0.47 1.81
CA GLU A 167 20.58 -0.78 2.28
C GLU A 167 20.54 -1.87 1.20
N ASN A 168 19.44 -1.94 0.45
CA ASN A 168 19.16 -3.04 -0.47
C ASN A 168 19.82 -2.86 -1.84
N VAL A 169 20.02 -1.62 -2.31
CA VAL A 169 20.69 -1.36 -3.59
C VAL A 169 22.22 -1.41 -3.42
N PRO A 170 22.91 -2.33 -4.11
CA PRO A 170 24.35 -2.46 -3.94
C PRO A 170 25.11 -1.20 -4.38
N GLY A 171 26.32 -1.03 -3.78
CA GLY A 171 27.25 0.01 -4.19
C GLY A 171 26.97 1.42 -3.67
N GLY A 172 26.04 1.58 -2.70
CA GLY A 172 25.77 2.89 -2.09
C GLY A 172 25.19 3.93 -3.05
N VAL A 173 24.54 3.48 -4.12
CA VAL A 173 23.94 4.34 -5.15
C VAL A 173 22.83 5.20 -4.57
N ILE A 174 22.06 4.66 -3.65
CA ILE A 174 21.04 5.36 -2.85
C ILE A 174 21.63 5.63 -1.48
N THR A 175 21.73 6.88 -1.10
CA THR A 175 22.22 7.25 0.24
C THR A 175 21.09 7.14 1.27
N LEU A 176 21.44 7.03 2.55
CA LEU A 176 20.49 7.10 3.66
C LEU A 176 19.61 8.36 3.57
N GLN A 177 20.18 9.52 3.22
CA GLN A 177 19.42 10.76 3.09
C GLN A 177 18.47 10.73 1.89
N ASP A 178 18.87 10.13 0.75
CA ASP A 178 17.96 9.93 -0.39
C ASP A 178 16.74 9.11 0.00
N GLN A 179 16.96 8.03 0.76
CA GLN A 179 15.86 7.19 1.25
C GLN A 179 14.94 7.92 2.22
N VAL A 180 15.50 8.67 3.16
CA VAL A 180 14.73 9.45 4.15
C VAL A 180 13.93 10.55 3.44
N ASP A 181 14.51 11.23 2.47
CA ASP A 181 13.84 12.25 1.67
C ASP A 181 12.69 11.67 0.85
N PHE A 182 12.91 10.51 0.22
CA PHE A 182 11.88 9.77 -0.52
C PHE A 182 10.72 9.37 0.39
N SER A 183 11.02 8.81 1.55
CA SER A 183 10.01 8.41 2.54
C SER A 183 9.18 9.61 2.99
N GLY A 184 9.84 10.75 3.26
CA GLY A 184 9.17 12.00 3.63
C GLY A 184 8.28 12.57 2.51
N TRP A 185 8.74 12.51 1.26
CA TRP A 185 7.96 12.91 0.10
C TRP A 185 6.70 12.04 -0.08
N LEU A 186 6.85 10.74 0.10
CA LEU A 186 5.75 9.78 -0.05
C LEU A 186 4.66 10.01 1.01
N ALA A 187 5.06 10.33 2.24
CA ALA A 187 4.14 10.68 3.31
C ALA A 187 3.33 11.94 2.95
N ASP A 188 3.99 12.98 2.46
CA ASP A 188 3.30 14.21 2.02
C ASP A 188 2.34 13.93 0.85
N ALA A 189 2.72 13.06 -0.10
CA ALA A 189 1.89 12.70 -1.23
C ALA A 189 0.63 11.92 -0.82
N ALA A 190 0.74 11.01 0.17
CA ALA A 190 -0.40 10.29 0.73
C ALA A 190 -1.36 11.23 1.48
N HIS A 191 -0.81 12.10 2.33
CA HIS A 191 -1.59 13.08 3.09
C HIS A 191 -2.34 14.05 2.18
N ALA A 192 -1.73 14.48 1.08
CA ALA A 192 -2.39 15.33 0.07
C ALA A 192 -3.63 14.66 -0.56
N LEU A 193 -3.78 13.35 -0.43
CA LEU A 193 -4.94 12.58 -0.89
C LEU A 193 -5.89 12.17 0.25
N GLY A 194 -5.65 12.64 1.49
CA GLY A 194 -6.42 12.25 2.67
C GLY A 194 -6.23 10.79 3.10
N LEU A 195 -5.09 10.18 2.73
CA LEU A 195 -4.67 8.86 3.18
C LEU A 195 -3.67 9.00 4.33
N ALA A 196 -3.88 8.26 5.42
CA ALA A 196 -2.82 8.02 6.39
C ALA A 196 -1.74 7.11 5.77
N ILE A 197 -0.57 7.03 6.39
CA ILE A 197 0.54 6.27 5.84
C ILE A 197 1.37 5.61 6.95
N PHE A 198 1.74 4.35 6.74
CA PHE A 198 2.64 3.61 7.62
C PHE A 198 4.07 3.62 7.09
N GLN A 199 5.05 3.91 7.96
CA GLN A 199 6.45 3.63 7.63
C GLN A 199 6.62 2.11 7.55
N LYS A 200 7.22 1.61 6.47
CA LYS A 200 7.57 0.19 6.34
C LYS A 200 9.03 -0.01 6.73
N ASN A 201 9.29 -0.86 7.73
CA ASN A 201 10.64 -1.20 8.17
C ASN A 201 11.54 0.02 8.50
N GLY A 202 12.86 -0.17 8.58
CA GLY A 202 13.82 0.89 8.88
C GLY A 202 13.61 1.53 10.25
N PRO A 203 13.60 0.74 11.36
CA PRO A 203 13.38 1.27 12.70
C PRO A 203 14.45 2.28 13.12
N ASP A 204 15.65 2.18 12.60
CA ASP A 204 16.76 3.12 12.79
C ASP A 204 16.49 4.50 12.15
N LYS A 205 15.59 4.58 11.17
CA LYS A 205 15.30 5.80 10.42
C LYS A 205 14.19 6.67 11.04
N VAL A 206 13.48 6.17 12.06
CA VAL A 206 12.25 6.82 12.61
C VAL A 206 12.47 8.26 13.08
N LEU A 207 13.65 8.58 13.59
CA LEU A 207 14.00 9.94 14.08
C LEU A 207 14.79 10.78 13.07
N LEU A 208 15.16 10.21 11.93
CA LEU A 208 15.87 10.95 10.88
C LEU A 208 14.96 12.01 10.26
N ARG A 209 15.59 13.07 9.76
CA ARG A 209 14.89 14.22 9.17
C ARG A 209 15.01 14.20 7.67
N ASP A 210 13.88 14.36 7.00
CA ASP A 210 13.85 14.57 5.56
C ASP A 210 14.34 16.00 5.19
N ARG A 211 14.42 16.28 3.91
CA ARG A 211 14.82 17.58 3.35
C ARG A 211 13.97 18.76 3.82
N THR A 212 12.78 18.52 4.37
CA THR A 212 11.92 19.56 4.97
C THR A 212 12.26 19.81 6.43
N GLY A 213 13.19 19.03 7.00
CA GLY A 213 13.61 19.10 8.42
C GLY A 213 12.68 18.36 9.36
N ARG A 214 11.63 17.68 8.89
CA ARG A 214 10.69 16.91 9.72
C ARG A 214 11.18 15.46 9.89
N ARG A 215 11.00 14.92 11.10
CA ARG A 215 11.32 13.50 11.36
C ARG A 215 10.31 12.59 10.68
N LEU A 216 10.75 11.38 10.28
CA LEU A 216 9.83 10.41 9.70
C LEU A 216 8.69 10.04 10.67
N ALA A 217 8.98 9.82 11.96
CA ALA A 217 7.94 9.54 12.96
C ALA A 217 6.92 10.68 13.15
N ASP A 218 7.25 11.92 12.76
CA ASP A 218 6.31 13.04 12.78
C ASP A 218 5.45 13.08 11.51
N LYS A 219 5.95 12.54 10.38
CA LYS A 219 5.27 12.51 9.08
C LYS A 219 4.39 11.27 8.88
N PHE A 220 4.86 10.11 9.28
CA PHE A 220 4.09 8.86 9.16
C PHE A 220 3.07 8.73 10.30
N ASP A 221 1.95 8.07 10.05
CA ASP A 221 0.84 7.89 10.99
C ASP A 221 0.92 6.59 11.79
N GLY A 222 1.88 5.75 11.45
CA GLY A 222 2.20 4.50 12.13
C GLY A 222 3.46 3.89 11.54
N ILE A 223 3.87 2.74 12.08
CA ILE A 223 4.95 1.93 11.51
C ILE A 223 4.49 0.47 11.43
N LEU A 224 4.85 -0.20 10.34
CA LEU A 224 4.75 -1.65 10.17
C LEU A 224 6.15 -2.19 9.94
N ASN A 225 6.60 -3.03 10.87
CA ASN A 225 7.95 -3.60 10.84
C ASN A 225 7.89 -5.13 10.74
N GLU A 226 8.90 -5.70 10.13
CA GLU A 226 9.08 -7.14 9.99
C GLU A 226 10.24 -7.62 10.84
N SER A 227 9.98 -8.65 11.66
CA SER A 227 10.99 -9.39 12.42
C SER A 227 11.79 -8.57 13.46
N CYS A 228 11.23 -7.47 14.01
CA CYS A 228 11.97 -6.65 14.98
C CYS A 228 12.39 -7.42 16.25
N GLN A 229 11.62 -8.44 16.65
CA GLN A 229 11.96 -9.26 17.82
C GLN A 229 13.08 -10.24 17.49
N ARG A 230 13.06 -10.82 16.29
CA ARG A 230 14.14 -11.68 15.81
C ARG A 230 15.48 -10.97 15.78
N TYR A 231 15.50 -9.69 15.39
CA TYR A 231 16.73 -8.91 15.21
C TYR A 231 17.04 -7.98 16.39
N ASP A 232 16.22 -8.01 17.46
CA ASP A 232 16.36 -7.15 18.65
C ASP A 232 16.34 -5.65 18.32
N GLU A 233 15.45 -5.25 17.42
CA GLU A 233 15.35 -3.88 16.91
C GLU A 233 13.97 -3.23 17.14
N CYS A 234 13.15 -3.76 18.07
CA CYS A 234 11.82 -3.23 18.34
C CYS A 234 11.80 -1.88 19.09
N ALA A 235 12.87 -1.55 19.83
CA ALA A 235 12.87 -0.38 20.71
C ALA A 235 12.54 0.96 20.01
N PRO A 236 13.05 1.25 18.81
CA PRO A 236 12.70 2.49 18.08
C PRO A 236 11.22 2.60 17.68
N LEU A 237 10.50 1.48 17.56
CA LEU A 237 9.06 1.49 17.24
C LEU A 237 8.25 2.22 18.31
N ALA A 238 8.72 2.23 19.55
CA ALA A 238 8.10 2.96 20.66
C ALA A 238 8.04 4.50 20.44
N GLU A 239 8.80 5.03 19.47
CA GLU A 239 8.67 6.44 19.07
C GLU A 239 7.29 6.75 18.49
N TYR A 240 6.71 5.84 17.72
CA TYR A 240 5.34 5.97 17.23
C TYR A 240 4.34 5.89 18.38
N VAL A 241 4.51 4.93 19.27
CA VAL A 241 3.64 4.74 20.44
C VAL A 241 3.62 6.00 21.33
N ARG A 242 4.79 6.60 21.60
CA ARG A 242 4.89 7.87 22.38
C ARG A 242 4.17 9.04 21.70
N ARG A 243 3.95 8.98 20.39
CA ARG A 243 3.19 9.97 19.61
C ARG A 243 1.71 9.62 19.47
N GLY A 244 1.22 8.59 20.18
CA GLY A 244 -0.15 8.11 20.05
C GLY A 244 -0.46 7.42 18.72
N LYS A 245 0.59 6.99 17.99
CA LYS A 245 0.48 6.31 16.71
C LYS A 245 0.70 4.80 16.87
N PRO A 246 0.08 3.92 16.06
CA PRO A 246 0.30 2.49 16.15
C PRO A 246 1.70 2.09 15.68
N ALA A 247 2.24 1.10 16.37
CA ALA A 247 3.39 0.33 15.93
C ALA A 247 2.96 -1.13 15.75
N LEU A 248 3.12 -1.63 14.53
CA LEU A 248 2.79 -3.00 14.13
C LEU A 248 4.08 -3.76 13.87
N ASN A 249 4.14 -5.03 14.27
CA ASN A 249 5.26 -5.91 13.96
C ASN A 249 4.78 -7.31 13.60
N VAL A 250 5.41 -7.91 12.61
CA VAL A 250 5.18 -9.30 12.24
C VAL A 250 6.46 -10.13 12.39
N GLU A 251 6.34 -11.32 12.97
CA GLU A 251 7.37 -12.33 12.96
C GLU A 251 6.99 -13.47 12.00
N TYR A 252 7.95 -13.98 11.26
CA TYR A 252 7.77 -15.11 10.34
C TYR A 252 8.20 -16.46 10.90
N ASP A 253 8.69 -16.46 12.14
CA ASP A 253 8.96 -17.67 12.92
C ASP A 253 8.41 -17.45 14.33
N GLN A 254 7.44 -18.27 14.70
CA GLN A 254 6.69 -18.13 15.96
C GLN A 254 7.59 -18.20 17.21
N LYS A 255 8.78 -18.83 17.13
CA LYS A 255 9.71 -18.89 18.26
C LYS A 255 10.25 -17.53 18.70
N PHE A 256 10.24 -16.53 17.81
CA PHE A 256 10.66 -15.16 18.11
C PHE A 256 9.53 -14.29 18.65
N LEU A 257 8.26 -14.75 18.63
CA LEU A 257 7.13 -13.96 19.09
C LEU A 257 7.14 -13.79 20.62
N ASP A 258 7.63 -12.65 21.12
CA ASP A 258 7.56 -12.25 22.54
C ASP A 258 6.41 -11.26 22.76
N CYS A 259 5.25 -11.78 23.12
CA CYS A 259 4.09 -10.97 23.41
C CYS A 259 4.23 -10.11 24.68
N ALA A 260 5.04 -10.51 25.63
CA ALA A 260 5.27 -9.74 26.84
C ALA A 260 6.13 -8.50 26.54
N GLY A 261 7.23 -8.70 25.79
CA GLY A 261 8.08 -7.61 25.31
C GLY A 261 7.34 -6.64 24.42
N ALA A 262 6.57 -7.15 23.46
CA ALA A 262 5.76 -6.32 22.57
C ALA A 262 4.79 -5.42 23.35
N ARG A 263 4.06 -5.97 24.31
CA ARG A 263 3.14 -5.18 25.16
C ARG A 263 3.85 -4.13 25.99
N ARG A 264 5.04 -4.42 26.54
CA ARG A 264 5.83 -3.41 27.29
C ARG A 264 6.20 -2.21 26.41
N LEU A 265 6.47 -2.44 25.13
CA LEU A 265 6.78 -1.39 24.16
C LEU A 265 5.53 -0.73 23.52
N GLY A 266 4.34 -1.30 23.74
CA GLY A 266 3.11 -0.85 23.10
C GLY A 266 3.01 -1.26 21.62
N VAL A 267 3.75 -2.29 21.19
CA VAL A 267 3.82 -2.78 19.82
C VAL A 267 2.79 -3.91 19.60
N ASN A 268 2.01 -3.81 18.55
CA ASN A 268 1.03 -4.81 18.14
C ASN A 268 1.74 -5.91 17.31
N SER A 269 2.30 -6.91 17.98
CA SER A 269 3.06 -7.99 17.33
C SER A 269 2.21 -9.22 17.04
N MET A 270 2.50 -9.88 15.92
CA MET A 270 1.95 -11.18 15.57
C MET A 270 2.99 -12.05 14.86
N PHE A 271 2.79 -13.37 14.91
CA PHE A 271 3.35 -14.31 13.96
C PHE A 271 2.39 -14.44 12.77
N LYS A 272 2.93 -14.49 11.57
CA LYS A 272 2.18 -14.69 10.33
C LYS A 272 2.90 -15.64 9.38
N ASP A 273 2.15 -16.33 8.51
CA ASP A 273 2.77 -17.09 7.42
C ASP A 273 3.57 -16.17 6.49
N LYS A 274 4.67 -16.69 5.93
CA LYS A 274 5.62 -15.91 5.12
C LYS A 274 5.00 -15.28 3.86
N TYR A 275 3.96 -15.90 3.31
CA TYR A 275 3.35 -15.43 2.08
C TYR A 275 2.13 -14.54 2.30
N LEU A 276 1.79 -14.25 3.57
CA LEU A 276 0.73 -13.32 3.96
C LEU A 276 -0.61 -13.64 3.29
N VAL A 277 -0.87 -14.94 3.13
CA VAL A 277 -2.05 -15.42 2.39
C VAL A 277 -3.37 -15.03 3.06
N GLY A 278 -4.46 -15.11 2.29
CA GLY A 278 -5.80 -14.80 2.76
C GLY A 278 -6.28 -15.74 3.87
N ARG A 279 -7.15 -15.22 4.75
CA ARG A 279 -7.66 -15.94 5.94
C ARG A 279 -8.33 -17.29 5.61
N ARG A 280 -8.86 -17.44 4.41
CA ARG A 280 -9.57 -18.66 3.96
C ARG A 280 -8.67 -19.66 3.26
N GLU A 281 -7.41 -19.32 3.03
CA GLU A 281 -6.44 -20.21 2.41
C GLU A 281 -5.88 -21.23 3.41
N ALA A 282 -5.59 -22.44 2.97
CA ALA A 282 -5.09 -23.53 3.81
C ALA A 282 -3.74 -23.22 4.47
N ALA A 283 -2.91 -22.41 3.79
CA ALA A 283 -1.60 -21.99 4.30
C ALA A 283 -1.65 -20.88 5.35
N TYR A 284 -2.81 -20.26 5.55
CA TYR A 284 -2.95 -19.17 6.52
C TYR A 284 -2.52 -19.58 7.93
N ARG A 285 -1.65 -18.80 8.51
CA ARG A 285 -1.23 -18.93 9.91
C ARG A 285 -1.20 -17.54 10.52
N ARG A 286 -1.74 -17.39 11.73
CA ARG A 286 -1.65 -16.16 12.53
C ARG A 286 -1.71 -16.50 14.01
N VAL A 287 -0.77 -15.98 14.78
CA VAL A 287 -0.79 -15.97 16.24
C VAL A 287 -0.50 -14.53 16.68
N ALA A 288 -1.42 -13.88 17.35
CA ALA A 288 -1.30 -12.48 17.70
C ALA A 288 -1.13 -12.27 19.21
N CYS A 289 -0.44 -11.20 19.56
CA CYS A 289 -0.23 -10.74 20.93
C CYS A 289 -1.38 -9.81 21.41
N GLU A 290 -2.57 -10.04 20.91
CA GLU A 290 -3.74 -9.22 21.28
C GLU A 290 -3.94 -9.15 22.79
N PRO A 291 -4.46 -8.03 23.34
CA PRO A 291 -4.95 -8.02 24.70
C PRO A 291 -6.01 -9.12 24.84
N ARG A 292 -5.92 -9.93 25.88
CA ARG A 292 -7.01 -10.82 26.21
C ARG A 292 -8.22 -9.97 26.56
N PRO A 293 -9.41 -10.34 26.07
CA PRO A 293 -10.62 -9.63 26.41
C PRO A 293 -10.87 -9.58 27.91
#